data_903eb95187b9ec55e70c8456c1caa166
#
_entry.id   903eb95187b9ec55e70c8456c1caa166
#
_cell.length_a   1.000
_cell.length_b   1.000
_cell.length_c   1.000
_cell.angle_alpha   90.00
_cell.angle_beta   90.00
_cell.angle_gamma   90.00
#
_symmetry.space_group_name_H-M   'P 1'
#
loop_
_entity.id
_entity.type
_entity.pdbx_description
1 polymer ?
#
loop_
_entity_poly.entity_id
_entity_poly.type
_entity_poly.pdbx_seq_one_letter_code
_entity_poly.pdbx_strand_id
1 'polypeptide(L)'
;MNWLAVVGTREMNDAICRDIERFVGQKIAEGSGIVSGGATGVDHEAARLAYENGLDASRFSIFLPVKLELYCKALYDRAVAGKCRYDDAVDTANILQKICQSRPGVVHDVTEFTEVNAESFHARNCQIVDLADELVAFRVNNSRGTTFTIDRARDKNILVKIFDYSITSL
;
A
#
# COMPACT_ATOMS: atom_id res chain seq x y z
N MET A 1 -1.36 -20.84 0.84
CA MET A 1 -0.88 -19.64 0.12
C MET A 1 -0.43 -18.65 1.18
N ASN A 2 0.68 -18.00 0.97
CA ASN A 2 1.26 -17.03 1.92
C ASN A 2 0.90 -15.60 1.48
N TRP A 3 0.36 -14.78 2.38
CA TRP A 3 0.05 -13.38 2.12
C TRP A 3 1.19 -12.46 2.56
N LEU A 4 1.74 -11.72 1.62
CA LEU A 4 2.74 -10.68 1.87
C LEU A 4 2.07 -9.32 1.98
N ALA A 5 2.13 -8.70 3.15
CA ALA A 5 1.83 -7.28 3.29
C ALA A 5 2.98 -6.44 2.75
N VAL A 6 2.68 -5.51 1.85
CA VAL A 6 3.64 -4.55 1.31
C VAL A 6 3.22 -3.15 1.76
N VAL A 7 4.05 -2.54 2.59
CA VAL A 7 3.78 -1.22 3.18
C VAL A 7 5.01 -0.32 3.11
N GLY A 8 4.82 0.97 3.12
CA GLY A 8 5.97 1.87 3.15
C GLY A 8 5.64 3.34 2.94
N THR A 9 6.71 4.04 2.62
CA THR A 9 6.70 5.49 2.43
C THR A 9 5.93 5.92 1.18
N ARG A 10 5.49 7.17 1.20
CA ARG A 10 4.96 7.86 0.01
C ARG A 10 6.07 8.52 -0.82
N GLU A 11 7.24 8.76 -0.23
CA GLU A 11 8.41 9.28 -0.93
C GLU A 11 9.12 8.14 -1.66
N MET A 12 9.37 8.32 -2.95
CA MET A 12 9.96 7.31 -3.82
C MET A 12 11.23 7.82 -4.48
N ASN A 13 12.14 6.90 -4.74
CA ASN A 13 13.29 7.10 -5.62
C ASN A 13 13.60 5.80 -6.38
N ASP A 14 14.54 5.86 -7.31
CA ASP A 14 14.88 4.70 -8.15
C ASP A 14 15.37 3.49 -7.36
N ALA A 15 16.05 3.71 -6.23
CA ALA A 15 16.55 2.61 -5.39
C ALA A 15 15.38 1.86 -4.73
N ILE A 16 14.42 2.61 -4.20
CA ILE A 16 13.21 2.03 -3.58
C ILE A 16 12.40 1.27 -4.63
N CYS A 17 12.18 1.87 -5.81
CA CYS A 17 11.47 1.21 -6.92
C CYS A 17 12.12 -0.13 -7.30
N ARG A 18 13.44 -0.15 -7.50
CA ARG A 18 14.18 -1.38 -7.83
C ARG A 18 14.08 -2.45 -6.75
N ASP A 19 14.15 -2.07 -5.48
CA ASP A 19 14.05 -3.02 -4.36
C ASP A 19 12.64 -3.60 -4.25
N ILE A 20 11.59 -2.79 -4.47
CA ILE A 20 10.20 -3.25 -4.53
C ILE A 20 10.02 -4.24 -5.69
N GLU A 21 10.41 -3.86 -6.90
CA GLU A 21 10.30 -4.72 -8.09
C GLU A 21 10.99 -6.07 -7.88
N ARG A 22 12.22 -6.04 -7.36
CA ARG A 22 12.98 -7.27 -7.09
C ARG A 22 12.33 -8.14 -6.03
N PHE A 23 12.03 -7.56 -4.85
CA PHE A 23 11.56 -8.36 -3.72
C PHE A 23 10.10 -8.79 -3.88
N VAL A 24 9.21 -7.85 -4.19
CA VAL A 24 7.79 -8.15 -4.36
C VAL A 24 7.55 -8.99 -5.61
N GLY A 25 8.25 -8.70 -6.72
CA GLY A 25 8.19 -9.51 -7.93
C GLY A 25 8.62 -10.96 -7.72
N GLN A 26 9.70 -11.18 -6.94
CA GLN A 26 10.12 -12.52 -6.56
C GLN A 26 9.03 -13.25 -5.74
N LYS A 27 8.44 -12.59 -4.75
CA LYS A 27 7.36 -13.18 -3.92
C LYS A 27 6.12 -13.52 -4.73
N ILE A 28 5.75 -12.68 -5.69
CA ILE A 28 4.66 -12.98 -6.64
C ILE A 28 4.97 -14.23 -7.46
N ALA A 29 6.19 -14.35 -7.99
CA ALA A 29 6.64 -15.51 -8.76
C ALA A 29 6.69 -16.80 -7.91
N GLU A 30 6.98 -16.69 -6.62
CA GLU A 30 6.94 -17.80 -5.65
C GLU A 30 5.51 -18.21 -5.26
N GLY A 31 4.49 -17.50 -5.72
CA GLY A 31 3.08 -17.82 -5.49
C GLY A 31 2.44 -17.09 -4.31
N SER A 32 3.11 -16.11 -3.70
CA SER A 32 2.53 -15.29 -2.63
C SER A 32 1.35 -14.45 -3.12
N GLY A 33 0.36 -14.24 -2.26
CA GLY A 33 -0.62 -13.18 -2.40
C GLY A 33 -0.04 -11.85 -1.92
N ILE A 34 -0.56 -10.74 -2.44
CA ILE A 34 -0.14 -9.38 -2.10
C ILE A 34 -1.29 -8.64 -1.43
N VAL A 35 -1.03 -8.05 -0.27
CA VAL A 35 -1.96 -7.13 0.40
C VAL A 35 -1.29 -5.79 0.66
N SER A 36 -1.98 -4.69 0.35
CA SER A 36 -1.47 -3.33 0.51
C SER A 36 -2.61 -2.33 0.75
N GLY A 37 -2.29 -1.06 0.83
CA GLY A 37 -3.21 -0.02 1.31
C GLY A 37 -3.67 1.02 0.30
N GLY A 38 -3.21 1.00 -0.92
CA GLY A 38 -3.64 1.93 -1.96
C GLY A 38 -3.15 3.38 -1.82
N ALA A 39 -2.16 3.67 -0.97
CA ALA A 39 -1.55 4.99 -0.91
C ALA A 39 -0.61 5.25 -2.10
N THR A 40 -0.20 6.51 -2.30
CA THR A 40 0.90 6.84 -3.22
C THR A 40 2.21 6.23 -2.73
N GLY A 41 3.17 6.05 -3.63
CA GLY A 41 4.49 5.50 -3.29
C GLY A 41 4.51 3.97 -3.26
N VAL A 42 4.97 3.38 -2.16
CA VAL A 42 5.17 1.92 -2.03
C VAL A 42 3.90 1.12 -2.29
N ASP A 43 2.76 1.55 -1.74
CA ASP A 43 1.48 0.89 -1.93
C ASP A 43 1.06 0.90 -3.41
N HIS A 44 1.27 2.03 -4.10
CA HIS A 44 1.01 2.16 -5.55
C HIS A 44 1.86 1.18 -6.35
N GLU A 45 3.17 1.09 -6.10
CA GLU A 45 4.07 0.17 -6.79
C GLU A 45 3.70 -1.30 -6.53
N ALA A 46 3.33 -1.65 -5.31
CA ALA A 46 2.85 -2.99 -4.98
C ALA A 46 1.57 -3.34 -5.76
N ALA A 47 0.63 -2.39 -5.83
CA ALA A 47 -0.61 -2.56 -6.59
C ALA A 47 -0.35 -2.70 -8.09
N ARG A 48 0.55 -1.88 -8.65
CA ARG A 48 0.97 -1.97 -10.07
C ARG A 48 1.56 -3.34 -10.39
N LEU A 49 2.53 -3.80 -9.59
CA LEU A 49 3.17 -5.10 -9.79
C LEU A 49 2.18 -6.26 -9.70
N ALA A 50 1.31 -6.28 -8.69
CA ALA A 50 0.30 -7.32 -8.55
C ALA A 50 -0.67 -7.34 -9.74
N TYR A 51 -1.13 -6.17 -10.18
CA TYR A 51 -2.02 -6.04 -11.32
C TYR A 51 -1.38 -6.49 -12.64
N GLU A 52 -0.16 -6.04 -12.93
CA GLU A 52 0.60 -6.38 -14.14
C GLU A 52 0.96 -7.87 -14.22
N ASN A 53 1.16 -8.52 -13.07
CA ASN A 53 1.37 -9.96 -12.98
C ASN A 53 0.07 -10.78 -12.99
N GLY A 54 -1.07 -10.15 -13.23
CA GLY A 54 -2.34 -10.83 -13.44
C GLY A 54 -3.01 -11.37 -12.18
N LEU A 55 -2.61 -10.90 -10.98
CA LEU A 55 -3.21 -11.35 -9.74
C LEU A 55 -4.69 -10.90 -9.67
N ASP A 56 -5.53 -11.79 -9.19
CA ASP A 56 -6.96 -11.56 -8.96
C ASP A 56 -7.27 -11.58 -7.44
N ALA A 57 -8.55 -11.48 -7.08
CA ALA A 57 -9.00 -11.43 -5.68
C ALA A 57 -8.60 -12.65 -4.84
N SER A 58 -8.18 -13.75 -5.44
CA SER A 58 -7.66 -14.91 -4.69
C SER A 58 -6.24 -14.70 -4.17
N ARG A 59 -5.49 -13.76 -4.78
CA ARG A 59 -4.09 -13.48 -4.47
C ARG A 59 -3.75 -11.99 -4.35
N PHE A 60 -4.73 -11.10 -4.41
CA PHE A 60 -4.50 -9.67 -4.35
C PHE A 60 -5.60 -8.98 -3.55
N SER A 61 -5.22 -8.16 -2.59
CA SER A 61 -6.13 -7.36 -1.76
C SER A 61 -5.58 -5.96 -1.52
N ILE A 62 -6.44 -4.97 -1.68
CA ILE A 62 -6.18 -3.56 -1.33
C ILE A 62 -7.24 -3.10 -0.35
N PHE A 63 -6.83 -2.69 0.84
CA PHE A 63 -7.72 -2.09 1.83
C PHE A 63 -7.65 -0.57 1.76
N LEU A 64 -8.79 0.09 1.64
CA LEU A 64 -8.88 1.55 1.64
C LEU A 64 -9.42 2.08 2.97
N PRO A 65 -9.00 3.27 3.41
CA PRO A 65 -9.45 3.85 4.68
C PRO A 65 -10.90 4.36 4.64
N VAL A 66 -11.40 4.66 3.44
CA VAL A 66 -12.76 5.11 3.14
C VAL A 66 -13.19 4.53 1.80
N LYS A 67 -14.45 4.74 1.39
CA LYS A 67 -14.94 4.32 0.07
C LYS A 67 -14.07 4.88 -1.04
N LEU A 68 -13.92 4.13 -2.14
CA LEU A 68 -13.01 4.44 -3.25
C LEU A 68 -13.18 5.86 -3.80
N GLU A 69 -14.42 6.31 -4.00
CA GLU A 69 -14.69 7.67 -4.51
C GLU A 69 -14.19 8.77 -3.56
N LEU A 70 -14.43 8.60 -2.26
CA LEU A 70 -13.94 9.52 -1.23
C LEU A 70 -12.42 9.49 -1.13
N TYR A 71 -11.83 8.31 -1.29
CA TYR A 71 -10.38 8.15 -1.26
C TYR A 71 -9.70 8.82 -2.46
N CYS A 72 -10.22 8.63 -3.67
CA CYS A 72 -9.73 9.31 -4.86
C CYS A 72 -9.81 10.83 -4.70
N LYS A 73 -10.94 11.36 -4.18
CA LYS A 73 -11.06 12.77 -3.87
C LYS A 73 -10.01 13.25 -2.88
N ALA A 74 -9.77 12.47 -1.80
CA ALA A 74 -8.76 12.80 -0.80
C ALA A 74 -7.33 12.81 -1.38
N LEU A 75 -7.01 11.95 -2.34
CA LEU A 75 -5.73 11.97 -3.06
C LEU A 75 -5.55 13.28 -3.83
N TYR A 76 -6.56 13.74 -4.57
CA TYR A 76 -6.52 15.02 -5.27
C TYR A 76 -6.43 16.21 -4.31
N ASP A 77 -7.20 16.20 -3.23
CA ASP A 77 -7.16 17.26 -2.22
C ASP A 77 -5.75 17.38 -1.58
N ARG A 78 -5.09 16.27 -1.34
CA ARG A 78 -3.69 16.23 -0.86
C ARG A 78 -2.72 16.85 -1.87
N ALA A 79 -2.89 16.54 -3.16
CA ALA A 79 -2.06 17.11 -4.22
C ALA A 79 -2.26 18.62 -4.33
N VAL A 80 -3.49 19.09 -4.30
CA VAL A 80 -3.83 20.54 -4.30
C VAL A 80 -3.23 21.24 -3.08
N ALA A 81 -3.22 20.58 -1.92
CA ALA A 81 -2.60 21.08 -0.69
C ALA A 81 -1.05 20.99 -0.69
N GLY A 82 -0.42 20.54 -1.77
CA GLY A 82 1.03 20.38 -1.87
C GLY A 82 1.64 19.26 -1.01
N LYS A 83 0.80 18.32 -0.55
CA LYS A 83 1.23 17.20 0.31
C LYS A 83 1.71 15.96 -0.46
N CYS A 84 1.54 15.93 -1.76
CA CYS A 84 2.08 14.96 -2.70
C CYS A 84 2.12 15.57 -4.10
N ARG A 85 2.84 14.91 -5.02
CA ARG A 85 2.84 15.31 -6.43
C ARG A 85 1.48 15.03 -7.05
N TYR A 86 1.04 15.92 -7.93
CA TYR A 86 -0.25 15.77 -8.61
C TYR A 86 -0.31 14.49 -9.46
N ASP A 87 0.75 14.22 -10.22
CA ASP A 87 0.84 13.02 -11.06
C ASP A 87 0.74 11.74 -10.24
N ASP A 88 1.40 11.67 -9.08
CA ASP A 88 1.34 10.50 -8.19
C ASP A 88 -0.10 10.26 -7.67
N ALA A 89 -0.83 11.33 -7.35
CA ALA A 89 -2.22 11.23 -6.92
C ALA A 89 -3.13 10.74 -8.06
N VAL A 90 -2.95 11.28 -9.27
CA VAL A 90 -3.69 10.89 -10.47
C VAL A 90 -3.44 9.42 -10.82
N ASP A 91 -2.16 9.02 -10.88
CA ASP A 91 -1.78 7.64 -11.22
C ASP A 91 -2.32 6.64 -10.21
N THR A 92 -2.25 6.98 -8.91
CA THR A 92 -2.79 6.12 -7.85
C THR A 92 -4.32 6.02 -7.93
N ALA A 93 -5.04 7.11 -8.12
CA ALA A 93 -6.48 7.08 -8.30
C ALA A 93 -6.89 6.26 -9.53
N ASN A 94 -6.18 6.44 -10.65
CA ASN A 94 -6.45 5.72 -11.90
C ASN A 94 -6.23 4.21 -11.76
N ILE A 95 -5.12 3.78 -11.13
CA ILE A 95 -4.87 2.34 -10.97
C ILE A 95 -5.89 1.70 -10.03
N LEU A 96 -6.27 2.36 -8.93
CA LEU A 96 -7.28 1.85 -8.01
C LEU A 96 -8.64 1.67 -8.69
N GLN A 97 -9.08 2.65 -9.48
CA GLN A 97 -10.32 2.57 -10.26
C GLN A 97 -10.26 1.45 -11.30
N LYS A 98 -9.14 1.34 -12.02
CA LYS A 98 -8.92 0.28 -13.01
C LYS A 98 -8.96 -1.11 -12.38
N ILE A 99 -8.29 -1.30 -11.25
CA ILE A 99 -8.30 -2.57 -10.50
C ILE A 99 -9.72 -2.89 -10.03
N CYS A 100 -10.42 -1.93 -9.43
CA CYS A 100 -11.79 -2.11 -8.95
C CYS A 100 -12.73 -2.58 -10.06
N GLN A 101 -12.60 -2.02 -11.27
CA GLN A 101 -13.43 -2.37 -12.42
C GLN A 101 -13.07 -3.71 -13.06
N SER A 102 -11.77 -4.01 -13.20
CA SER A 102 -11.28 -5.18 -13.95
C SER A 102 -10.96 -6.40 -13.09
N ARG A 103 -10.86 -6.24 -11.77
CA ARG A 103 -10.56 -7.30 -10.79
C ARG A 103 -11.53 -7.21 -9.60
N PRO A 104 -12.80 -7.60 -9.79
CA PRO A 104 -13.79 -7.55 -8.70
C PRO A 104 -13.31 -8.29 -7.45
N GLY A 105 -13.52 -7.69 -6.28
CA GLY A 105 -13.13 -8.25 -4.99
C GLY A 105 -11.71 -7.97 -4.53
N VAL A 106 -10.86 -7.31 -5.35
CA VAL A 106 -9.51 -6.90 -4.95
C VAL A 106 -9.54 -5.68 -4.04
N VAL A 107 -10.33 -4.66 -4.39
CA VAL A 107 -10.42 -3.41 -3.61
C VAL A 107 -11.50 -3.55 -2.55
N HIS A 108 -11.10 -3.42 -1.29
CA HIS A 108 -11.98 -3.43 -0.12
C HIS A 108 -12.18 -2.00 0.34
N ASP A 109 -13.28 -1.40 -0.10
CA ASP A 109 -13.65 0.00 0.18
C ASP A 109 -14.92 0.14 1.03
N VAL A 110 -15.49 -0.98 1.47
CA VAL A 110 -16.62 -1.00 2.38
C VAL A 110 -16.12 -0.77 3.80
N THR A 111 -16.33 0.45 4.30
CA THR A 111 -15.87 0.88 5.62
C THR A 111 -16.90 1.80 6.28
N GLU A 112 -16.90 1.85 7.59
CA GLU A 112 -17.71 2.76 8.39
C GLU A 112 -17.21 4.21 8.39
N PHE A 113 -15.95 4.43 7.97
CA PHE A 113 -15.34 5.76 7.92
C PHE A 113 -15.79 6.53 6.68
N THR A 114 -16.07 7.82 6.89
CA THR A 114 -16.45 8.78 5.83
C THR A 114 -15.37 9.83 5.58
N GLU A 115 -14.33 9.87 6.42
CA GLU A 115 -13.22 10.83 6.33
C GLU A 115 -11.87 10.13 6.39
N VAL A 116 -10.93 10.64 5.58
CA VAL A 116 -9.52 10.21 5.63
C VAL A 116 -8.82 10.96 6.75
N ASN A 117 -8.50 10.23 7.82
CA ASN A 117 -7.80 10.76 9.00
C ASN A 117 -6.92 9.67 9.63
N ALA A 118 -6.27 9.96 10.74
CA ALA A 118 -5.40 9.01 11.42
C ALA A 118 -6.13 7.73 11.85
N GLU A 119 -7.37 7.85 12.31
CA GLU A 119 -8.17 6.72 12.78
C GLU A 119 -8.53 5.77 11.61
N SER A 120 -9.01 6.31 10.48
CA SER A 120 -9.33 5.50 9.30
C SER A 120 -8.09 4.85 8.69
N PHE A 121 -6.93 5.52 8.69
CA PHE A 121 -5.66 4.91 8.28
C PHE A 121 -5.20 3.81 9.22
N HIS A 122 -5.32 3.99 10.54
CA HIS A 122 -4.97 2.96 11.51
C HIS A 122 -5.85 1.72 11.34
N ALA A 123 -7.15 1.89 11.20
CA ALA A 123 -8.09 0.79 10.96
C ALA A 123 -7.73 0.02 9.69
N ARG A 124 -7.44 0.72 8.59
CA ARG A 124 -7.00 0.13 7.33
C ARG A 124 -5.69 -0.65 7.50
N ASN A 125 -4.70 -0.09 8.19
CA ASN A 125 -3.41 -0.76 8.43
C ASN A 125 -3.58 -2.03 9.29
N CYS A 126 -4.51 -2.03 10.24
CA CYS A 126 -4.85 -3.25 10.99
C CYS A 126 -5.41 -4.34 10.06
N GLN A 127 -6.29 -4.00 9.12
CA GLN A 127 -6.84 -4.97 8.16
C GLN A 127 -5.75 -5.58 7.26
N ILE A 128 -4.76 -4.78 6.82
CA ILE A 128 -3.61 -5.27 6.06
C ILE A 128 -2.82 -6.31 6.88
N VAL A 129 -2.49 -5.97 8.12
CA VAL A 129 -1.73 -6.86 9.01
C VAL A 129 -2.53 -8.10 9.39
N ASP A 130 -3.86 -7.98 9.54
CA ASP A 130 -4.73 -9.10 9.90
C ASP A 130 -4.81 -10.18 8.82
N LEU A 131 -4.64 -9.80 7.54
CA LEU A 131 -4.58 -10.74 6.42
C LEU A 131 -3.19 -11.33 6.19
N ALA A 132 -2.13 -10.68 6.66
CA ALA A 132 -0.75 -10.99 6.31
C ALA A 132 -0.16 -12.18 7.10
N ASP A 133 0.62 -13.00 6.42
CA ASP A 133 1.52 -14.00 7.02
C ASP A 133 2.95 -13.46 7.13
N GLU A 134 3.35 -12.59 6.21
CA GLU A 134 4.62 -11.87 6.20
C GLU A 134 4.39 -10.39 5.91
N LEU A 135 5.29 -9.53 6.37
CA LEU A 135 5.28 -8.10 6.07
C LEU A 135 6.64 -7.65 5.55
N VAL A 136 6.65 -6.92 4.44
CA VAL A 136 7.80 -6.14 3.99
C VAL A 136 7.48 -4.65 4.08
N ALA A 137 8.38 -3.90 4.70
CA ALA A 137 8.28 -2.46 4.83
C ALA A 137 9.44 -1.77 4.11
N PHE A 138 9.11 -0.78 3.29
CA PHE A 138 10.08 0.13 2.66
C PHE A 138 9.93 1.49 3.34
N ARG A 139 10.82 1.78 4.30
CA ARG A 139 10.67 2.90 5.22
C ARG A 139 11.71 3.98 4.96
N VAL A 140 11.26 5.21 4.82
CA VAL A 140 12.12 6.40 4.66
C VAL A 140 12.10 7.21 5.94
N ASN A 141 13.28 7.62 6.43
CA ASN A 141 13.46 8.54 7.55
C ASN A 141 12.61 8.19 8.79
N ASN A 142 12.51 6.90 9.12
CA ASN A 142 11.70 6.40 10.25
C ASN A 142 10.23 6.88 10.23
N SER A 143 9.60 6.92 9.08
CA SER A 143 8.19 7.30 8.91
C SER A 143 7.29 6.68 9.99
N ARG A 144 6.51 7.52 10.67
CA ARG A 144 5.63 7.09 11.78
C ARG A 144 4.55 6.11 11.34
N GLY A 145 3.93 6.36 10.17
CA GLY A 145 2.87 5.50 9.66
C GLY A 145 3.37 4.10 9.33
N THR A 146 4.55 4.01 8.69
CA THR A 146 5.18 2.72 8.38
C THR A 146 5.62 2.01 9.67
N THR A 147 6.21 2.75 10.61
CA THR A 147 6.63 2.19 11.92
C THR A 147 5.44 1.64 12.70
N PHE A 148 4.30 2.32 12.73
CA PHE A 148 3.08 1.82 13.35
C PHE A 148 2.67 0.45 12.79
N THR A 149 2.70 0.28 11.46
CA THR A 149 2.33 -0.98 10.82
C THR A 149 3.34 -2.09 11.10
N ILE A 150 4.64 -1.77 11.14
CA ILE A 150 5.71 -2.69 11.54
C ILE A 150 5.48 -3.20 12.96
N ASP A 151 5.23 -2.29 13.91
CA ASP A 151 5.03 -2.64 15.31
C ASP A 151 3.78 -3.51 15.49
N ARG A 152 2.69 -3.18 14.80
CA ARG A 152 1.47 -3.99 14.78
C ARG A 152 1.72 -5.41 14.26
N ALA A 153 2.52 -5.57 13.20
CA ALA A 153 2.88 -6.89 12.67
C ALA A 153 3.74 -7.69 13.67
N ARG A 154 4.68 -7.03 14.34
CA ARG A 154 5.51 -7.66 15.38
C ARG A 154 4.67 -8.13 16.58
N ASP A 155 3.73 -7.32 17.03
CA ASP A 155 2.81 -7.67 18.13
C ASP A 155 1.98 -8.90 17.79
N LYS A 156 1.72 -9.15 16.51
CA LYS A 156 1.04 -10.36 16.01
C LYS A 156 1.99 -11.51 15.68
N ASN A 157 3.28 -11.39 15.97
CA ASN A 157 4.32 -12.37 15.64
C ASN A 157 4.43 -12.66 14.14
N ILE A 158 4.10 -11.71 13.28
CA ILE A 158 4.28 -11.80 11.83
C ILE A 158 5.74 -11.54 11.49
N LEU A 159 6.32 -12.34 10.59
CA LEU A 159 7.68 -12.12 10.10
C LEU A 159 7.76 -10.78 9.35
N VAL A 160 8.66 -9.91 9.81
CA VAL A 160 8.84 -8.56 9.26
C VAL A 160 10.22 -8.41 8.63
N LYS A 161 10.25 -7.98 7.37
CA LYS A 161 11.46 -7.51 6.68
C LYS A 161 11.38 -6.01 6.45
N ILE A 162 12.44 -5.28 6.76
CA ILE A 162 12.50 -3.82 6.63
C ILE A 162 13.64 -3.44 5.70
N PHE A 163 13.33 -2.62 4.71
CA PHE A 163 14.28 -1.86 3.92
C PHE A 163 14.23 -0.41 4.39
N ASP A 164 15.28 0.04 5.05
CA ASP A 164 15.39 1.40 5.57
C ASP A 164 16.20 2.29 4.61
N TYR A 165 15.68 3.47 4.35
CA TYR A 165 16.30 4.47 3.49
C TYR A 165 16.38 5.81 4.22
N SER A 166 17.42 6.56 3.90
CA SER A 166 17.56 7.95 4.31
C SER A 166 17.53 8.84 3.06
N ILE A 167 16.57 9.73 2.98
CA ILE A 167 16.45 10.74 1.94
C ILE A 167 16.65 12.10 2.58
N THR A 168 17.66 12.85 2.10
CA THR A 168 17.89 14.22 2.53
C THR A 168 16.88 15.11 1.81
N SER A 169 16.02 15.80 2.56
CA SER A 169 15.17 16.85 2.01
C SER A 169 16.08 18.00 1.54
N LEU A 170 16.00 18.36 0.27
CA LEU A 170 16.65 19.55 -0.28
C LEU A 170 15.94 20.82 0.18
#